data_f1d8ed5a4d6ba8af5b5437c75115b6ba
#
_entry.id   f1d8ed5a4d6ba8af5b5437c75115b6ba
#
_cell.length_a   1.000
_cell.length_b   1.000
_cell.length_c   1.000
_cell.angle_alpha   90.00
_cell.angle_beta   90.00
_cell.angle_gamma   90.00
#
_symmetry.space_group_name_H-M   'P 1'
#
loop_
_entity.id
_entity.type
_entity.pdbx_description
1 polymer ?
#
loop_
_entity_poly.entity_id
_entity_poly.type
_entity_poly.pdbx_seq_one_letter_code
_entity_poly.pdbx_strand_id
1 'polypeptide(L)'
;CDQLSRQKIINASLLIKICRGVKKKMAKIAVVGSGISGISSAYYLSKKHEVDIFESSHRIGGHTHTVTVEDSNERGVSIDTGFIVFNEKNYQGFIEFLKELDVSYTDSDMSFSVKDDDNQFFFGSDFPKGLFAKKSHLIKPSFYKLLLGMHRFNNQCVSDSKTGMSDTVTLADYIVLNKISRNVVENYILPMTSAIWSVSFEQSLRFPMRSFIQFWMN
;
A
#
# COMPACT_ATOMS: atom_id res chain seq x y z
N CYS A 1 -27.20 20.37 -14.60
CA CYS A 1 -26.53 20.04 -15.88
C CYS A 1 -25.69 21.24 -16.24
N ASP A 2 -24.46 21.31 -15.80
CA ASP A 2 -23.36 22.04 -16.41
C ASP A 2 -22.26 22.27 -15.39
N GLN A 3 -21.46 21.24 -15.15
CA GLN A 3 -20.11 21.40 -14.61
C GLN A 3 -19.25 20.16 -14.97
N LEU A 4 -19.15 19.89 -16.27
CA LEU A 4 -18.03 19.13 -16.83
C LEU A 4 -16.94 20.15 -17.22
N SER A 5 -16.43 20.88 -16.22
CA SER A 5 -15.42 21.90 -16.45
C SER A 5 -14.04 21.25 -16.50
N ARG A 6 -13.49 21.23 -17.74
CA ARG A 6 -12.05 21.21 -18.06
C ARG A 6 -11.23 20.06 -17.48
N GLN A 7 -11.46 18.87 -17.99
CA GLN A 7 -10.47 17.79 -17.90
C GLN A 7 -9.19 18.18 -18.64
N LYS A 8 -8.06 18.12 -17.97
CA LYS A 8 -6.76 18.25 -18.63
C LYS A 8 -6.48 16.96 -19.39
N ILE A 9 -6.42 17.05 -20.72
CA ILE A 9 -6.02 15.96 -21.59
C ILE A 9 -4.50 15.94 -21.58
N ILE A 10 -3.91 14.86 -21.12
CA ILE A 10 -2.48 14.59 -21.26
C ILE A 10 -2.31 13.81 -22.55
N ASN A 11 -1.78 14.45 -23.56
CA ASN A 11 -1.53 13.79 -24.85
C ASN A 11 -0.26 12.95 -24.75
N ALA A 12 -0.43 11.63 -24.79
CA ALA A 12 0.67 10.64 -24.73
C ALA A 12 1.58 10.67 -25.97
N SER A 13 1.32 11.57 -26.94
CA SER A 13 2.08 11.66 -28.19
C SER A 13 3.55 12.05 -28.02
N LEU A 14 3.96 12.51 -26.84
CA LEU A 14 5.36 12.85 -26.56
C LEU A 14 6.27 11.61 -26.39
N LEU A 15 5.69 10.43 -26.19
CA LEU A 15 6.42 9.15 -26.04
C LEU A 15 6.48 8.32 -27.32
N ILE A 16 5.85 8.80 -28.44
CA ILE A 16 5.73 7.99 -29.66
C ILE A 16 6.69 8.50 -30.73
N LYS A 17 7.96 8.20 -30.62
CA LYS A 17 8.90 8.42 -31.75
C LYS A 17 9.65 7.19 -32.22
N ILE A 18 9.29 5.98 -31.85
CA ILE A 18 9.94 4.77 -32.37
C ILE A 18 8.91 3.63 -32.50
N CYS A 19 8.32 3.43 -33.65
CA CYS A 19 7.97 2.13 -34.26
C CYS A 19 7.18 2.34 -35.56
N ARG A 20 7.85 2.38 -36.71
CA ARG A 20 7.23 2.18 -38.03
C ARG A 20 7.36 0.71 -38.40
N GLY A 21 6.24 0.07 -38.66
CA GLY A 21 6.22 -1.20 -39.42
C GLY A 21 5.18 -2.18 -38.88
N VAL A 22 4.03 -2.17 -39.39
CA VAL A 22 2.91 -3.10 -39.57
C VAL A 22 1.59 -2.35 -39.46
N LYS A 23 0.78 -2.31 -40.50
CA LYS A 23 -0.57 -1.70 -40.49
C LYS A 23 -1.53 -2.54 -39.63
N LYS A 24 -1.39 -2.48 -38.32
CA LYS A 24 -2.42 -2.94 -37.38
C LYS A 24 -3.41 -1.79 -37.24
N LYS A 25 -4.72 -2.09 -37.36
CA LYS A 25 -5.80 -1.08 -37.23
C LYS A 25 -5.63 -0.33 -35.90
N MET A 26 -5.19 0.92 -35.96
CA MET A 26 -5.05 1.77 -34.79
C MET A 26 -6.44 2.09 -34.26
N ALA A 27 -6.67 1.83 -32.99
CA ALA A 27 -7.86 2.27 -32.29
C ALA A 27 -7.57 3.54 -31.50
N LYS A 28 -8.60 4.36 -31.27
CA LYS A 28 -8.55 5.44 -30.30
C LYS A 28 -9.11 4.95 -28.99
N ILE A 29 -8.32 5.03 -27.92
CA ILE A 29 -8.60 4.43 -26.62
C ILE A 29 -8.60 5.54 -25.56
N ALA A 30 -9.65 5.60 -24.76
CA ALA A 30 -9.72 6.45 -23.58
C ALA A 30 -9.38 5.63 -22.33
N VAL A 31 -8.42 6.08 -21.54
CA VAL A 31 -8.07 5.52 -20.23
C VAL A 31 -8.55 6.50 -19.17
N VAL A 32 -9.40 6.02 -18.26
CA VAL A 32 -9.97 6.86 -17.19
C VAL A 32 -9.21 6.60 -15.89
N GLY A 33 -8.63 7.66 -15.35
CA GLY A 33 -7.77 7.63 -14.17
C GLY A 33 -6.29 7.52 -14.50
N SER A 34 -5.46 8.30 -13.81
CA SER A 34 -4.00 8.35 -13.98
C SER A 34 -3.24 7.74 -12.80
N GLY A 35 -3.86 6.82 -12.06
CA GLY A 35 -3.15 5.95 -11.11
C GLY A 35 -2.27 4.95 -11.84
N ILE A 36 -1.51 4.13 -11.09
CA ILE A 36 -0.55 3.17 -11.68
C ILE A 36 -1.18 2.27 -12.75
N SER A 37 -2.42 1.78 -12.53
CA SER A 37 -3.12 0.94 -13.49
C SER A 37 -3.44 1.69 -14.79
N GLY A 38 -3.90 2.95 -14.70
CA GLY A 38 -4.18 3.77 -15.88
C GLY A 38 -2.92 4.14 -16.65
N ILE A 39 -1.89 4.58 -15.95
CA ILE A 39 -0.61 4.96 -16.57
C ILE A 39 0.06 3.77 -17.26
N SER A 40 0.16 2.62 -16.59
CA SER A 40 0.77 1.43 -17.17
C SER A 40 -0.04 0.90 -18.36
N SER A 41 -1.37 0.87 -18.25
CA SER A 41 -2.24 0.48 -19.37
C SER A 41 -2.07 1.42 -20.56
N ALA A 42 -2.09 2.73 -20.31
CA ALA A 42 -1.87 3.72 -21.38
C ALA A 42 -0.50 3.58 -22.03
N TYR A 43 0.55 3.37 -21.23
CA TYR A 43 1.90 3.14 -21.75
C TYR A 43 1.97 1.95 -22.69
N TYR A 44 1.46 0.78 -22.29
CA TYR A 44 1.51 -0.40 -23.16
C TYR A 44 0.57 -0.30 -24.37
N LEU A 45 -0.60 0.31 -24.20
CA LEU A 45 -1.55 0.51 -25.30
C LEU A 45 -1.03 1.52 -26.34
N SER A 46 -0.34 2.58 -25.89
CA SER A 46 0.19 3.62 -26.77
C SER A 46 1.25 3.12 -27.75
N LYS A 47 1.85 1.96 -27.48
CA LYS A 47 2.77 1.29 -28.43
C LYS A 47 2.08 0.86 -29.72
N LYS A 48 0.73 0.74 -29.73
CA LYS A 48 -0.04 0.20 -30.88
C LYS A 48 -1.30 1.02 -31.20
N HIS A 49 -1.70 1.94 -30.33
CA HIS A 49 -2.96 2.67 -30.42
C HIS A 49 -2.76 4.14 -30.07
N GLU A 50 -3.73 4.98 -30.44
CA GLU A 50 -3.83 6.35 -29.94
C GLU A 50 -4.53 6.31 -28.57
N VAL A 51 -3.90 6.87 -27.54
CA VAL A 51 -4.42 6.78 -26.18
C VAL A 51 -4.52 8.15 -25.54
N ASP A 52 -5.71 8.47 -25.06
CA ASP A 52 -5.99 9.65 -24.24
C ASP A 52 -6.21 9.23 -22.80
N ILE A 53 -5.57 9.89 -21.83
CA ILE A 53 -5.79 9.67 -20.40
C ILE A 53 -6.64 10.80 -19.84
N PHE A 54 -7.72 10.44 -19.15
CA PHE A 54 -8.62 11.37 -18.48
C PHE A 54 -8.42 11.26 -16.97
N GLU A 55 -8.11 12.37 -16.32
CA GLU A 55 -7.91 12.47 -14.87
C GLU A 55 -8.82 13.55 -14.29
N SER A 56 -9.56 13.20 -13.24
CA SER A 56 -10.48 14.13 -12.56
C SER A 56 -9.78 15.05 -11.56
N SER A 57 -8.64 14.62 -11.03
CA SER A 57 -7.84 15.38 -10.09
C SER A 57 -6.95 16.40 -10.80
N HIS A 58 -6.52 17.42 -10.08
CA HIS A 58 -5.48 18.35 -10.54
C HIS A 58 -4.07 17.71 -10.58
N ARG A 59 -3.90 16.51 -10.03
CA ARG A 59 -2.66 15.78 -9.92
C ARG A 59 -2.77 14.41 -10.59
N ILE A 60 -1.73 13.99 -11.29
CA ILE A 60 -1.57 12.64 -11.84
C ILE A 60 -0.89 11.73 -10.82
N GLY A 61 -1.00 10.42 -10.99
CA GLY A 61 -0.32 9.40 -10.18
C GLY A 61 -1.22 8.64 -9.23
N GLY A 62 -2.44 9.13 -8.98
CA GLY A 62 -3.39 8.44 -8.09
C GLY A 62 -2.84 8.33 -6.67
N HIS A 63 -2.70 7.11 -6.17
CA HIS A 63 -2.14 6.84 -4.82
C HIS A 63 -0.64 7.14 -4.72
N THR A 64 0.11 7.04 -5.81
CA THR A 64 1.52 7.45 -5.87
C THR A 64 1.61 8.96 -5.76
N HIS A 65 2.28 9.46 -4.72
CA HIS A 65 2.36 10.90 -4.44
C HIS A 65 3.67 11.25 -3.74
N THR A 66 4.51 11.97 -4.46
CA THR A 66 5.75 12.55 -3.93
C THR A 66 5.54 14.03 -3.65
N VAL A 67 5.88 14.47 -2.46
CA VAL A 67 5.82 15.88 -2.03
C VAL A 67 7.25 16.36 -1.81
N THR A 68 7.59 17.50 -2.38
CA THR A 68 8.86 18.16 -2.11
C THR A 68 8.68 19.15 -0.97
N VAL A 69 9.44 19.00 0.10
CA VAL A 69 9.49 19.92 1.23
C VAL A 69 10.89 20.52 1.32
N GLU A 70 10.97 21.78 1.73
CA GLU A 70 12.25 22.44 1.99
C GLU A 70 12.74 22.03 3.39
N ASP A 71 13.99 21.58 3.48
CA ASP A 71 14.64 21.37 4.76
C ASP A 71 15.12 22.71 5.38
N SER A 72 15.68 22.65 6.58
CA SER A 72 16.24 23.82 7.27
C SER A 72 17.37 24.53 6.51
N ASN A 73 17.90 23.93 5.44
CA ASN A 73 18.96 24.49 4.59
C ASN A 73 18.45 24.87 3.20
N GLU A 74 17.14 25.04 3.05
CA GLU A 74 16.46 25.36 1.77
C GLU A 74 16.71 24.34 0.66
N ARG A 75 17.00 23.08 1.04
CA ARG A 75 17.16 21.98 0.10
C ARG A 75 15.82 21.29 -0.08
N GLY A 76 15.38 21.15 -1.33
CA GLY A 76 14.21 20.38 -1.64
C GLY A 76 14.42 18.89 -1.36
N VAL A 77 13.67 18.34 -0.41
CA VAL A 77 13.65 16.91 -0.10
C VAL A 77 12.36 16.32 -0.63
N SER A 78 12.47 15.33 -1.51
CA SER A 78 11.31 14.62 -2.05
C SER A 78 10.92 13.49 -1.12
N ILE A 79 9.65 13.48 -0.71
CA ILE A 79 9.06 12.53 0.24
C ILE A 79 7.89 11.82 -0.42
N ASP A 80 7.95 10.51 -0.52
CA ASP A 80 6.83 9.69 -0.96
C ASP A 80 5.81 9.55 0.16
N THR A 81 4.55 9.92 -0.11
CA THR A 81 3.50 10.00 0.92
C THR A 81 2.39 8.96 0.75
N GLY A 82 2.31 8.32 -0.39
CA GLY A 82 1.30 7.31 -0.67
C GLY A 82 1.92 5.91 -0.75
N PHE A 83 2.22 5.46 -1.95
CA PHE A 83 2.92 4.20 -2.18
C PHE A 83 4.42 4.41 -2.01
N ILE A 84 4.97 3.94 -0.90
CA ILE A 84 6.36 4.23 -0.48
C ILE A 84 7.30 3.03 -0.56
N VAL A 85 6.78 1.81 -0.51
CA VAL A 85 7.59 0.59 -0.54
C VAL A 85 6.91 -0.52 -1.32
N PHE A 86 7.70 -1.40 -1.92
CA PHE A 86 7.25 -2.63 -2.56
C PHE A 86 8.28 -3.74 -2.31
N ASN A 87 7.87 -5.00 -2.50
CA ASN A 87 8.78 -6.13 -2.42
C ASN A 87 8.88 -6.85 -3.78
N GLU A 88 10.03 -7.44 -4.04
CA GLU A 88 10.29 -8.08 -5.34
C GLU A 88 9.43 -9.32 -5.60
N LYS A 89 9.00 -10.01 -4.53
CA LYS A 89 8.21 -11.23 -4.64
C LYS A 89 6.82 -10.98 -5.20
N ASN A 90 6.16 -9.91 -4.75
CA ASN A 90 4.76 -9.64 -5.07
C ASN A 90 4.58 -8.65 -6.22
N TYR A 91 5.61 -7.85 -6.53
CA TYR A 91 5.52 -6.73 -7.47
C TYR A 91 6.34 -6.94 -8.75
N GLN A 92 6.48 -8.19 -9.23
CA GLN A 92 7.29 -8.54 -10.41
C GLN A 92 6.93 -7.70 -11.64
N GLY A 93 5.64 -7.59 -11.98
CA GLY A 93 5.21 -6.76 -13.11
C GLY A 93 5.50 -5.27 -12.95
N PHE A 94 5.48 -4.76 -11.71
CA PHE A 94 5.85 -3.37 -11.41
C PHE A 94 7.36 -3.17 -11.59
N ILE A 95 8.18 -4.11 -11.14
CA ILE A 95 9.63 -4.09 -11.30
C ILE A 95 10.02 -4.13 -12.78
N GLU A 96 9.36 -4.99 -13.57
CA GLU A 96 9.55 -5.04 -15.03
C GLU A 96 9.19 -3.70 -15.67
N PHE A 97 8.09 -3.08 -15.23
CA PHE A 97 7.68 -1.77 -15.72
C PHE A 97 8.69 -0.67 -15.36
N LEU A 98 9.23 -0.65 -14.14
CA LEU A 98 10.28 0.29 -13.74
C LEU A 98 11.55 0.09 -14.58
N LYS A 99 11.96 -1.16 -14.81
CA LYS A 99 13.12 -1.50 -15.66
C LYS A 99 12.92 -1.04 -17.09
N GLU A 100 11.73 -1.22 -17.65
CA GLU A 100 11.41 -0.78 -19.02
C GLU A 100 11.45 0.74 -19.16
N LEU A 101 11.14 1.46 -18.08
CA LEU A 101 11.17 2.92 -18.02
C LEU A 101 12.53 3.49 -17.58
N ASP A 102 13.52 2.63 -17.29
CA ASP A 102 14.82 3.01 -16.71
C ASP A 102 14.69 3.82 -15.42
N VAL A 103 13.75 3.42 -14.56
CA VAL A 103 13.53 4.03 -13.25
C VAL A 103 14.24 3.22 -12.18
N SER A 104 15.19 3.87 -11.50
CA SER A 104 15.91 3.26 -10.38
C SER A 104 15.11 3.30 -9.08
N TYR A 105 15.36 2.33 -8.21
CA TYR A 105 14.83 2.28 -6.83
C TYR A 105 15.94 1.80 -5.89
N THR A 106 15.76 2.04 -4.60
CA THR A 106 16.74 1.69 -3.57
C THR A 106 16.14 0.76 -2.54
N ASP A 107 16.97 -0.04 -1.90
CA ASP A 107 16.57 -0.86 -0.77
C ASP A 107 16.10 0.03 0.39
N SER A 108 15.06 -0.40 1.06
CA SER A 108 14.46 0.30 2.20
C SER A 108 14.07 -0.70 3.27
N ASP A 109 14.18 -0.26 4.53
CA ASP A 109 13.68 -1.04 5.66
C ASP A 109 12.18 -0.77 5.86
N MET A 110 11.41 -1.86 5.88
CA MET A 110 9.99 -1.78 6.19
C MET A 110 9.78 -1.94 7.69
N SER A 111 9.61 -0.84 8.40
CA SER A 111 9.27 -0.80 9.81
C SER A 111 7.83 -0.33 10.02
N PHE A 112 7.25 -0.73 11.14
CA PHE A 112 5.89 -0.38 11.53
C PHE A 112 5.90 0.15 12.97
N SER A 113 5.19 1.23 13.19
CA SER A 113 5.04 1.78 14.54
C SER A 113 3.60 2.21 14.81
N VAL A 114 3.21 2.10 16.06
CA VAL A 114 1.91 2.57 16.55
C VAL A 114 2.15 3.51 17.73
N LYS A 115 1.52 4.68 17.67
CA LYS A 115 1.49 5.64 18.77
C LYS A 115 0.05 5.96 19.10
N ASP A 116 -0.29 5.84 20.38
CA ASP A 116 -1.57 6.25 20.94
C ASP A 116 -1.28 7.21 22.09
N ASP A 117 -1.56 8.48 21.88
CA ASP A 117 -1.28 9.54 22.84
C ASP A 117 -2.25 9.49 24.04
N ASP A 118 -3.50 9.06 23.83
CA ASP A 118 -4.52 8.99 24.89
C ASP A 118 -4.16 7.91 25.91
N ASN A 119 -3.73 6.75 25.45
CA ASN A 119 -3.31 5.63 26.31
C ASN A 119 -1.82 5.64 26.64
N GLN A 120 -1.09 6.68 26.19
CA GLN A 120 0.35 6.75 26.36
C GLN A 120 1.06 5.48 25.90
N PHE A 121 0.59 4.91 24.78
CA PHE A 121 1.15 3.70 24.19
C PHE A 121 2.06 4.06 23.00
N PHE A 122 3.18 3.36 22.91
CA PHE A 122 4.07 3.40 21.75
C PHE A 122 4.65 2.01 21.50
N PHE A 123 4.62 1.57 20.27
CA PHE A 123 5.19 0.31 19.81
C PHE A 123 5.86 0.51 18.46
N GLY A 124 7.07 0.01 18.31
CA GLY A 124 7.77 -0.04 17.01
C GLY A 124 8.26 -1.46 16.74
N SER A 125 8.22 -1.88 15.48
CA SER A 125 8.66 -3.22 15.05
C SER A 125 10.18 -3.39 15.07
N ASP A 126 10.92 -2.30 15.17
CA ASP A 126 12.38 -2.27 15.28
C ASP A 126 12.86 -2.95 16.57
N PHE A 127 13.41 -4.14 16.46
CA PHE A 127 13.90 -4.87 17.62
C PHE A 127 15.39 -4.60 17.87
N PRO A 128 15.81 -4.36 19.12
CA PRO A 128 15.00 -4.16 20.34
C PRO A 128 14.57 -2.71 20.59
N LYS A 129 15.10 -1.75 19.84
CA LYS A 129 14.95 -0.31 20.11
C LYS A 129 13.52 0.20 20.01
N GLY A 130 12.83 -0.12 18.92
CA GLY A 130 11.45 0.29 18.71
C GLY A 130 10.49 -0.36 19.70
N LEU A 131 10.70 -1.66 19.96
CA LEU A 131 9.86 -2.42 20.88
C LEU A 131 9.90 -1.87 22.31
N PHE A 132 11.06 -1.45 22.77
CA PHE A 132 11.29 -0.93 24.13
C PHE A 132 11.60 0.58 24.17
N ALA A 133 11.24 1.32 23.13
CA ALA A 133 11.45 2.77 23.05
C ALA A 133 10.83 3.50 24.26
N LYS A 134 9.67 3.02 24.76
CA LYS A 134 9.08 3.50 26.00
C LYS A 134 9.54 2.64 27.17
N LYS A 135 10.47 3.16 27.99
CA LYS A 135 11.06 2.44 29.13
C LYS A 135 10.02 1.88 30.12
N SER A 136 8.86 2.54 30.25
CA SER A 136 7.77 2.04 31.11
C SER A 136 7.17 0.71 30.63
N HIS A 137 7.34 0.32 29.37
CA HIS A 137 6.88 -0.96 28.84
C HIS A 137 7.66 -2.14 29.42
N LEU A 138 8.92 -1.96 29.80
CA LEU A 138 9.75 -2.99 30.43
C LEU A 138 9.15 -3.58 31.71
N ILE A 139 8.34 -2.79 32.43
CA ILE A 139 7.74 -3.17 33.72
C ILE A 139 6.22 -3.38 33.64
N LYS A 140 5.59 -3.18 32.48
CA LYS A 140 4.13 -3.33 32.32
C LYS A 140 3.75 -4.75 31.89
N PRO A 141 3.07 -5.55 32.74
CA PRO A 141 2.63 -6.89 32.37
C PRO A 141 1.68 -6.91 31.16
N SER A 142 0.88 -5.84 30.98
CA SER A 142 -0.01 -5.69 29.83
C SER A 142 0.74 -5.63 28.49
N PHE A 143 1.95 -5.09 28.47
CA PHE A 143 2.78 -5.04 27.28
C PHE A 143 3.27 -6.44 26.90
N TYR A 144 3.71 -7.23 27.85
CA TYR A 144 4.11 -8.63 27.58
C TYR A 144 2.93 -9.51 27.15
N LYS A 145 1.72 -9.26 27.70
CA LYS A 145 0.50 -9.90 27.22
C LYS A 145 0.19 -9.54 25.76
N LEU A 146 0.44 -8.28 25.36
CA LEU A 146 0.32 -7.85 23.97
C LEU A 146 1.30 -8.62 23.09
N LEU A 147 2.59 -8.67 23.43
CA LEU A 147 3.61 -9.36 22.65
C LEU A 147 3.29 -10.86 22.48
N LEU A 148 2.87 -11.52 23.56
CA LEU A 148 2.44 -12.91 23.49
C LEU A 148 1.21 -13.11 22.62
N GLY A 149 0.26 -12.16 22.70
CA GLY A 149 -0.93 -12.18 21.86
C GLY A 149 -0.61 -11.96 20.37
N MET A 150 0.29 -11.05 20.07
CA MET A 150 0.82 -10.84 18.70
C MET A 150 1.48 -12.12 18.16
N HIS A 151 2.36 -12.70 18.95
CA HIS A 151 3.03 -13.96 18.57
C HIS A 151 2.04 -15.09 18.29
N ARG A 152 1.03 -15.26 19.17
CA ARG A 152 -0.04 -16.26 18.97
C ARG A 152 -0.84 -16.00 17.71
N PHE A 153 -1.25 -14.75 17.48
CA PHE A 153 -1.98 -14.36 16.29
C PHE A 153 -1.17 -14.67 15.01
N ASN A 154 0.10 -14.28 14.98
CA ASN A 154 0.96 -14.51 13.84
C ASN A 154 1.15 -16.01 13.54
N ASN A 155 1.40 -16.82 14.58
CA ASN A 155 1.52 -18.25 14.42
C ASN A 155 0.22 -18.92 13.94
N GLN A 156 -0.93 -18.42 14.43
CA GLN A 156 -2.23 -18.90 13.98
C GLN A 156 -2.44 -18.58 12.49
N CYS A 157 -2.12 -17.36 12.04
CA CYS A 157 -2.17 -16.99 10.62
C CYS A 157 -1.29 -17.91 9.75
N VAL A 158 -0.07 -18.22 10.22
CA VAL A 158 0.83 -19.18 9.54
C VAL A 158 0.24 -20.58 9.46
N SER A 159 -0.40 -21.06 10.55
CA SER A 159 -1.08 -22.34 10.56
C SER A 159 -2.25 -22.38 9.57
N ASP A 160 -3.10 -21.37 9.64
CA ASP A 160 -4.33 -21.28 8.85
C ASP A 160 -4.06 -21.07 7.36
N SER A 161 -2.91 -20.49 7.01
CA SER A 161 -2.47 -20.38 5.61
C SER A 161 -2.33 -21.75 4.93
N LYS A 162 -2.02 -22.78 5.70
CA LYS A 162 -1.80 -24.15 5.18
C LYS A 162 -3.10 -24.95 5.04
N THR A 163 -4.10 -24.63 5.84
CA THR A 163 -5.37 -25.38 5.88
C THR A 163 -6.41 -24.87 4.89
N GLY A 164 -6.21 -23.69 4.35
CA GLY A 164 -7.16 -23.00 3.49
C GLY A 164 -8.32 -22.38 4.30
N MET A 165 -8.65 -21.15 4.01
CA MET A 165 -9.73 -20.41 4.65
C MET A 165 -10.80 -20.04 3.64
N SER A 166 -12.07 -20.05 4.05
CA SER A 166 -13.19 -19.59 3.22
C SER A 166 -13.02 -18.09 2.90
N ASP A 167 -13.35 -17.72 1.67
CA ASP A 167 -13.33 -16.32 1.22
C ASP A 167 -14.38 -15.45 1.93
N THR A 168 -15.34 -16.06 2.61
CA THR A 168 -16.42 -15.37 3.33
C THR A 168 -16.05 -14.94 4.74
N VAL A 169 -14.98 -15.47 5.32
CA VAL A 169 -14.55 -15.13 6.68
C VAL A 169 -13.87 -13.78 6.68
N THR A 170 -14.42 -12.84 7.44
CA THR A 170 -13.85 -11.50 7.63
C THR A 170 -12.82 -11.48 8.77
N LEU A 171 -12.02 -10.42 8.83
CA LEU A 171 -11.12 -10.19 9.98
C LEU A 171 -11.90 -10.12 11.29
N ALA A 172 -13.10 -9.50 11.29
CA ALA A 172 -13.97 -9.46 12.46
C ALA A 172 -14.38 -10.86 12.92
N ASP A 173 -14.85 -11.71 12.00
CA ASP A 173 -15.21 -13.09 12.31
C ASP A 173 -14.03 -13.88 12.88
N TYR A 174 -12.87 -13.72 12.29
CA TYR A 174 -11.64 -14.37 12.72
C TYR A 174 -11.21 -13.96 14.13
N ILE A 175 -11.31 -12.67 14.45
CA ILE A 175 -11.04 -12.13 15.80
C ILE A 175 -11.97 -12.78 16.83
N VAL A 176 -13.25 -12.89 16.53
CA VAL A 176 -14.25 -13.50 17.43
C VAL A 176 -14.00 -15.00 17.58
N LEU A 177 -13.86 -15.73 16.49
CA LEU A 177 -13.64 -17.18 16.47
C LEU A 177 -12.40 -17.60 17.27
N ASN A 178 -11.31 -16.86 17.13
CA ASN A 178 -10.04 -17.16 17.79
C ASN A 178 -9.88 -16.45 19.16
N LYS A 179 -10.93 -15.78 19.63
CA LYS A 179 -10.95 -15.08 20.94
C LYS A 179 -9.73 -14.16 21.12
N ILE A 180 -9.38 -13.42 20.07
CA ILE A 180 -8.23 -12.51 20.09
C ILE A 180 -8.53 -11.37 21.05
N SER A 181 -7.59 -11.06 21.93
CA SER A 181 -7.80 -10.03 22.94
C SER A 181 -7.93 -8.64 22.32
N ARG A 182 -8.78 -7.81 22.90
CA ARG A 182 -9.00 -6.43 22.49
C ARG A 182 -7.69 -5.64 22.38
N ASN A 183 -6.79 -5.86 23.34
CA ASN A 183 -5.47 -5.21 23.34
C ASN A 183 -4.64 -5.51 22.08
N VAL A 184 -4.67 -6.76 21.58
CA VAL A 184 -3.98 -7.14 20.32
C VAL A 184 -4.68 -6.54 19.11
N VAL A 185 -6.01 -6.54 19.12
CA VAL A 185 -6.80 -5.96 18.02
C VAL A 185 -6.52 -4.47 17.87
N GLU A 186 -6.64 -3.70 18.93
CA GLU A 186 -6.55 -2.24 18.91
C GLU A 186 -5.11 -1.71 18.76
N ASN A 187 -4.12 -2.40 19.33
CA ASN A 187 -2.74 -1.92 19.34
C ASN A 187 -1.82 -2.60 18.31
N TYR A 188 -2.32 -3.60 17.58
CA TYR A 188 -1.51 -4.28 16.59
C TYR A 188 -2.28 -4.52 15.29
N ILE A 189 -3.37 -5.30 15.31
CA ILE A 189 -4.02 -5.78 14.08
C ILE A 189 -4.62 -4.63 13.28
N LEU A 190 -5.48 -3.81 13.91
CA LEU A 190 -6.16 -2.72 13.23
C LEU A 190 -5.21 -1.63 12.73
N PRO A 191 -4.27 -1.11 13.56
CA PRO A 191 -3.32 -0.11 13.09
C PRO A 191 -2.48 -0.62 11.92
N MET A 192 -2.00 -1.85 11.98
CA MET A 192 -1.21 -2.46 10.93
C MET A 192 -2.02 -2.65 9.64
N THR A 193 -3.24 -3.18 9.75
CA THR A 193 -4.13 -3.37 8.61
C THR A 193 -4.44 -2.03 7.93
N SER A 194 -4.74 -1.00 8.73
CA SER A 194 -5.00 0.34 8.23
C SER A 194 -3.79 0.96 7.53
N ALA A 195 -2.60 0.79 8.08
CA ALA A 195 -1.38 1.31 7.48
C ALA A 195 -1.06 0.63 6.15
N ILE A 196 -1.23 -0.69 6.06
CA ILE A 196 -0.93 -1.46 4.84
C ILE A 196 -1.88 -1.13 3.70
N TRP A 197 -3.19 -1.07 3.99
CA TRP A 197 -4.22 -0.91 2.94
C TRP A 197 -4.83 0.49 2.87
N SER A 198 -4.35 1.44 3.69
CA SER A 198 -4.86 2.83 3.73
C SER A 198 -6.39 2.89 3.92
N VAL A 199 -6.91 2.08 4.84
CA VAL A 199 -8.33 1.95 5.15
C VAL A 199 -8.62 2.30 6.60
N SER A 200 -9.88 2.65 6.92
CA SER A 200 -10.29 2.87 8.32
C SER A 200 -10.30 1.56 9.13
N PHE A 201 -10.31 1.67 10.45
CA PHE A 201 -10.43 0.50 11.34
C PHE A 201 -11.70 -0.31 11.08
N GLU A 202 -12.82 0.38 10.79
CA GLU A 202 -14.07 -0.27 10.47
C GLU A 202 -13.99 -1.04 9.14
N GLN A 203 -13.37 -0.46 8.13
CA GLN A 203 -13.15 -1.14 6.86
C GLN A 203 -12.19 -2.32 7.02
N SER A 204 -11.16 -2.20 7.86
CA SER A 204 -10.22 -3.28 8.19
C SER A 204 -10.94 -4.53 8.71
N LEU A 205 -11.94 -4.36 9.59
CA LEU A 205 -12.72 -5.46 10.14
C LEU A 205 -13.51 -6.24 9.10
N ARG A 206 -13.89 -5.61 8.00
CA ARG A 206 -14.62 -6.24 6.88
C ARG A 206 -13.70 -6.92 5.85
N PHE A 207 -12.39 -6.83 6.06
CA PHE A 207 -11.42 -7.37 5.11
C PHE A 207 -11.48 -8.89 5.08
N PRO A 208 -11.45 -9.54 3.89
CA PRO A 208 -11.42 -10.99 3.81
C PRO A 208 -10.15 -11.55 4.47
N MET A 209 -10.33 -12.42 5.46
CA MET A 209 -9.20 -12.95 6.24
C MET A 209 -8.21 -13.74 5.38
N ARG A 210 -8.68 -14.40 4.33
CA ARG A 210 -7.80 -15.09 3.38
C ARG A 210 -6.80 -14.13 2.72
N SER A 211 -7.26 -12.98 2.25
CA SER A 211 -6.39 -11.96 1.64
C SER A 211 -5.40 -11.40 2.65
N PHE A 212 -5.85 -11.20 3.91
CA PHE A 212 -4.98 -10.80 5.01
C PHE A 212 -3.86 -11.81 5.24
N ILE A 213 -4.19 -13.10 5.38
CA ILE A 213 -3.20 -14.16 5.59
C ILE A 213 -2.25 -14.28 4.40
N GLN A 214 -2.74 -14.20 3.17
CA GLN A 214 -1.89 -14.24 1.98
C GLN A 214 -0.85 -13.12 1.97
N PHE A 215 -1.25 -11.90 2.33
CA PHE A 215 -0.33 -10.78 2.47
C PHE A 215 0.67 -11.02 3.60
N TRP A 216 0.20 -11.54 4.73
CA TRP A 216 1.01 -11.79 5.92
C TRP A 216 2.11 -12.83 5.71
N MET A 217 1.89 -13.77 4.81
CA MET A 217 2.83 -14.86 4.49
C MET A 217 3.87 -14.47 3.42
N ASN A 218 3.72 -13.31 2.82
CA ASN A 218 4.60 -12.80 1.78
C ASN A 218 5.61 -11.80 2.28
#